data_7da46901e27d0b7e7b72438cfa0ace07
#
_entry.id   7da46901e27d0b7e7b72438cfa0ace07
#
_cell.length_a   1.000
_cell.length_b   1.000
_cell.length_c   1.000
_cell.angle_alpha   90.00
_cell.angle_beta   90.00
_cell.angle_gamma   90.00
#
_symmetry.space_group_name_H-M   'P 1'
#
loop_
_entity.id
_entity.type
_entity.pdbx_description
1 polymer ?
#
loop_
_entity_poly.entity_id
_entity_poly.type
_entity_poly.pdbx_seq_one_letter_code
_entity_poly.pdbx_strand_id
1 'polypeptide(L)'
;EDIIGVAGEFAGLYNVTCVLKDFRTIIAAADGEKFINLSGNCGMATAGSGDVLSGIVGGLLVQLRDTKKAAAYGAFIHGLAGDMVFDNTGSYGMIASDIIDGLDKVWIKVEKNGN
;
A
#
# COMPACT_ATOMS: atom_id res chain seq x y z
N GLU A 1 -12.49 -1.80 -18.23
CA GLU A 1 -12.99 -2.77 -17.27
C GLU A 1 -13.15 -2.12 -15.89
N ASP A 2 -14.24 -2.44 -15.19
CA ASP A 2 -14.52 -1.88 -13.86
C ASP A 2 -13.82 -2.69 -12.75
N ILE A 3 -12.54 -2.42 -12.55
CA ILE A 3 -11.74 -3.11 -11.54
C ILE A 3 -12.18 -2.78 -10.10
N ILE A 4 -12.74 -1.59 -9.89
CA ILE A 4 -13.28 -1.19 -8.58
C ILE A 4 -14.49 -2.04 -8.22
N GLY A 5 -15.41 -2.22 -9.17
CA GLY A 5 -16.57 -3.08 -9.01
C GLY A 5 -16.18 -4.54 -8.77
N VAL A 6 -15.23 -5.05 -9.54
CA VAL A 6 -14.73 -6.43 -9.42
C VAL A 6 -14.12 -6.66 -8.02
N ALA A 7 -13.29 -5.73 -7.54
CA ALA A 7 -12.70 -5.83 -6.21
C ALA A 7 -13.78 -5.82 -5.12
N GLY A 8 -14.80 -4.98 -5.26
CA GLY A 8 -15.92 -4.90 -4.32
C GLY A 8 -16.76 -6.17 -4.29
N GLU A 9 -17.09 -6.72 -5.45
CA GLU A 9 -17.81 -8.00 -5.55
C GLU A 9 -17.04 -9.14 -4.88
N PHE A 10 -15.75 -9.23 -5.16
CA PHE A 10 -14.90 -10.26 -4.55
C PHE A 10 -14.86 -10.13 -3.03
N ALA A 11 -14.64 -8.90 -2.52
CA ALA A 11 -14.59 -8.63 -1.10
C ALA A 11 -15.89 -9.01 -0.40
N GLY A 12 -17.04 -8.65 -0.99
CA GLY A 12 -18.36 -8.96 -0.44
C GLY A 12 -18.67 -10.46 -0.49
N LEU A 13 -18.37 -11.11 -1.62
CA LEU A 13 -18.67 -12.53 -1.82
C LEU A 13 -17.90 -13.43 -0.84
N TYR A 14 -16.64 -13.12 -0.61
CA TYR A 14 -15.78 -13.94 0.25
C TYR A 14 -15.62 -13.40 1.68
N ASN A 15 -16.27 -12.29 1.98
CA ASN A 15 -16.20 -11.62 3.28
C ASN A 15 -14.75 -11.32 3.70
N VAL A 16 -14.01 -10.70 2.79
CA VAL A 16 -12.59 -10.35 2.97
C VAL A 16 -12.34 -8.89 2.64
N THR A 17 -11.20 -8.36 3.06
CA THR A 17 -10.67 -7.12 2.52
C THR A 17 -9.76 -7.46 1.34
N CYS A 18 -10.10 -6.94 0.17
CA CYS A 18 -9.37 -7.18 -1.07
C CYS A 18 -8.43 -6.00 -1.36
N VAL A 19 -7.16 -6.30 -1.59
CA VAL A 19 -6.17 -5.32 -2.07
C VAL A 19 -5.85 -5.67 -3.52
N LEU A 20 -6.39 -4.90 -4.44
CA LEU A 20 -6.17 -5.11 -5.87
C LEU A 20 -5.11 -4.12 -6.36
N LYS A 21 -3.97 -4.66 -6.77
CA LYS A 21 -2.88 -3.86 -7.32
C LYS A 21 -3.06 -3.67 -8.82
N ASP A 22 -3.13 -2.42 -9.22
CA ASP A 22 -3.12 -2.01 -10.61
C ASP A 22 -2.33 -0.70 -10.69
N PHE A 23 -2.55 0.13 -11.71
CA PHE A 23 -1.95 1.47 -11.77
C PHE A 23 -2.16 2.24 -10.45
N ARG A 24 -3.34 2.11 -9.87
CA ARG A 24 -3.61 2.54 -8.49
C ARG A 24 -4.03 1.33 -7.68
N THR A 25 -3.57 1.24 -6.44
CA THR A 25 -4.01 0.17 -5.54
C THR A 25 -5.40 0.48 -5.02
N ILE A 26 -6.30 -0.48 -5.17
CA ILE A 26 -7.69 -0.38 -4.72
C ILE A 26 -7.85 -1.28 -3.51
N ILE A 27 -8.43 -0.75 -2.44
CA ILE A 27 -8.79 -1.52 -1.26
C ILE A 27 -10.31 -1.57 -1.21
N ALA A 28 -10.87 -2.77 -1.25
CA ALA A 28 -12.31 -3.00 -1.14
C ALA A 28 -12.59 -3.84 0.11
N ALA A 29 -13.44 -3.31 0.99
CA ALA A 29 -13.83 -4.00 2.21
C ALA A 29 -15.14 -4.77 1.99
N ALA A 30 -15.37 -5.80 2.82
CA ALA A 30 -16.58 -6.62 2.75
C ALA A 30 -17.85 -5.81 3.04
N ASP A 31 -17.75 -4.72 3.79
CA ASP A 31 -18.87 -3.83 4.11
C ASP A 31 -19.26 -2.86 2.97
N GLY A 32 -18.55 -2.93 1.85
CA GLY A 32 -18.78 -2.08 0.68
C GLY A 32 -17.93 -0.82 0.63
N GLU A 33 -17.19 -0.46 1.67
CA GLU A 33 -16.25 0.66 1.60
C GLU A 33 -15.11 0.36 0.65
N LYS A 34 -14.69 1.38 -0.10
CA LYS A 34 -13.60 1.27 -1.06
C LYS A 34 -12.67 2.47 -0.93
N PHE A 35 -11.39 2.21 -1.07
CA PHE A 35 -10.34 3.23 -1.03
C PHE A 35 -9.47 3.10 -2.26
N ILE A 36 -9.03 4.23 -2.80
CA ILE A 36 -8.04 4.27 -3.89
C ILE A 36 -6.79 4.91 -3.33
N ASN A 37 -5.69 4.18 -3.35
CA ASN A 37 -4.41 4.71 -2.89
C ASN A 37 -3.80 5.61 -3.96
N LEU A 38 -3.48 6.85 -3.60
CA LEU A 38 -2.90 7.84 -4.51
C LEU A 38 -1.39 8.01 -4.34
N SER A 39 -0.79 7.40 -3.32
CA SER A 39 0.66 7.44 -3.12
C SER A 39 1.38 6.44 -4.03
N GLY A 40 2.67 6.63 -4.19
CA GLY A 40 3.49 5.74 -5.00
C GLY A 40 3.82 6.30 -6.38
N ASN A 41 4.67 5.59 -7.09
CA ASN A 41 5.15 5.96 -8.41
C ASN A 41 5.42 4.72 -9.26
N CYS A 42 5.70 4.93 -10.55
CA CYS A 42 5.89 3.83 -11.50
C CYS A 42 7.16 2.99 -11.22
N GLY A 43 8.14 3.54 -10.51
CA GLY A 43 9.34 2.79 -10.10
C GLY A 43 9.03 1.62 -9.16
N MET A 44 7.90 1.68 -8.48
CA MET A 44 7.48 0.62 -7.56
C MET A 44 6.94 -0.63 -8.26
N ALA A 45 6.76 -0.60 -9.58
CA ALA A 45 6.43 -1.77 -10.39
C ALA A 45 7.68 -2.63 -10.62
N THR A 46 8.21 -3.19 -9.55
CA THR A 46 9.44 -3.98 -9.52
C THR A 46 9.22 -5.28 -8.75
N ALA A 47 10.03 -6.29 -9.06
CA ALA A 47 9.93 -7.59 -8.40
C ALA A 47 10.10 -7.46 -6.87
N GLY A 48 9.24 -8.09 -6.12
CA GLY A 48 9.26 -8.06 -4.65
C GLY A 48 8.52 -6.89 -4.01
N SER A 49 8.08 -5.89 -4.78
CA SER A 49 7.32 -4.75 -4.25
C SER A 49 6.01 -5.19 -3.57
N GLY A 50 5.33 -6.16 -4.15
CA GLY A 50 4.12 -6.74 -3.57
C GLY A 50 4.37 -7.48 -2.25
N ASP A 51 5.52 -8.14 -2.13
CA ASP A 51 5.93 -8.81 -0.89
C ASP A 51 6.19 -7.79 0.22
N VAL A 52 6.82 -6.66 -0.12
CA VAL A 52 7.01 -5.55 0.82
C VAL A 52 5.66 -5.02 1.30
N LEU A 53 4.72 -4.79 0.38
CA LEU A 53 3.36 -4.37 0.74
C LEU A 53 2.69 -5.37 1.68
N SER A 54 2.78 -6.65 1.38
CA SER A 54 2.21 -7.71 2.22
C SER A 54 2.80 -7.70 3.62
N GLY A 55 4.10 -7.48 3.76
CA GLY A 55 4.77 -7.37 5.06
C GLY A 55 4.28 -6.16 5.86
N ILE A 56 4.13 -5.01 5.21
CA ILE A 56 3.63 -3.79 5.85
C ILE A 56 2.19 -3.99 6.34
N VAL A 57 1.32 -4.52 5.49
CA VAL A 57 -0.09 -4.78 5.84
C VAL A 57 -0.17 -5.79 6.98
N GLY A 58 0.61 -6.88 6.91
CA GLY A 58 0.64 -7.89 7.96
C GLY A 58 1.08 -7.32 9.31
N GLY A 59 2.12 -6.50 9.32
CA GLY A 59 2.59 -5.83 10.54
C GLY A 59 1.54 -4.89 11.14
N LEU A 60 0.89 -4.10 10.28
CA LEU A 60 -0.19 -3.20 10.73
C LEU A 60 -1.42 -3.98 11.21
N LEU A 61 -1.74 -5.10 10.57
CA LEU A 61 -2.87 -5.92 10.97
C LEU A 61 -2.72 -6.46 12.39
N VAL A 62 -1.52 -6.89 12.76
CA VAL A 62 -1.22 -7.35 14.13
C VAL A 62 -1.44 -6.23 15.14
N GLN A 63 -1.08 -5.00 14.81
CA GLN A 63 -1.20 -3.85 15.69
C GLN A 63 -2.62 -3.29 15.75
N LEU A 64 -3.24 -3.12 14.60
CA LEU A 64 -4.55 -2.44 14.47
C LEU A 64 -5.74 -3.38 14.66
N ARG A 65 -5.57 -4.66 14.35
CA ARG A 65 -6.64 -5.69 14.38
C ARG A 65 -7.88 -5.28 13.57
N ASP A 66 -7.64 -4.60 12.46
CA ASP A 66 -8.68 -4.09 11.56
C ASP A 66 -8.15 -4.26 10.14
N THR A 67 -8.74 -5.19 9.37
CA THR A 67 -8.25 -5.55 8.03
C THR A 67 -8.35 -4.36 7.07
N LYS A 68 -9.43 -3.60 7.16
CA LYS A 68 -9.67 -2.44 6.29
C LYS A 68 -8.63 -1.35 6.54
N LYS A 69 -8.42 -0.98 7.80
CA LYS A 69 -7.41 0.03 8.17
C LYS A 69 -6.00 -0.43 7.85
N ALA A 70 -5.67 -1.68 8.16
CA ALA A 70 -4.34 -2.23 7.85
C ALA A 70 -4.05 -2.19 6.35
N ALA A 71 -5.03 -2.55 5.52
CA ALA A 71 -4.87 -2.52 4.07
C ALA A 71 -4.75 -1.09 3.53
N ALA A 72 -5.63 -0.19 3.96
CA ALA A 72 -5.64 1.20 3.48
C ALA A 72 -4.36 1.95 3.91
N TYR A 73 -4.00 1.88 5.17
CA TYR A 73 -2.78 2.53 5.68
C TYR A 73 -1.52 1.87 5.14
N GLY A 74 -1.52 0.54 5.03
CA GLY A 74 -0.39 -0.20 4.47
C GLY A 74 -0.10 0.17 3.03
N ALA A 75 -1.11 0.27 2.19
CA ALA A 75 -0.95 0.70 0.81
C ALA A 75 -0.44 2.14 0.72
N PHE A 76 -0.96 3.03 1.57
CA PHE A 76 -0.51 4.43 1.62
C PHE A 76 0.97 4.54 2.05
N ILE A 77 1.34 3.86 3.14
CA ILE A 77 2.71 3.87 3.68
C ILE A 77 3.69 3.26 2.67
N HIS A 78 3.31 2.17 2.03
CA HIS A 78 4.11 1.53 0.98
C HIS A 78 4.38 2.50 -0.17
N GLY A 79 3.33 3.15 -0.68
CA GLY A 79 3.47 4.14 -1.76
C GLY A 79 4.31 5.33 -1.33
N LEU A 80 4.09 5.84 -0.12
CA LEU A 80 4.85 6.98 0.40
C LEU A 80 6.34 6.63 0.59
N ALA A 81 6.65 5.40 1.04
CA ALA A 81 8.02 4.93 1.15
C ALA A 81 8.74 4.94 -0.21
N GLY A 82 8.06 4.45 -1.25
CA GLY A 82 8.58 4.52 -2.62
C GLY A 82 8.81 5.94 -3.09
N ASP A 83 7.90 6.85 -2.79
CA ASP A 83 8.04 8.27 -3.13
C ASP A 83 9.23 8.92 -2.41
N MET A 84 9.47 8.54 -1.16
CA MET A 84 10.59 9.07 -0.36
C MET A 84 11.97 8.72 -0.92
N VAL A 85 12.09 7.60 -1.63
CA VAL A 85 13.37 7.16 -2.20
C VAL A 85 13.49 7.45 -3.70
N PHE A 86 12.44 7.92 -4.35
CA PHE A 86 12.39 8.13 -5.79
C PHE A 86 13.50 9.06 -6.29
N ASP A 87 13.80 10.12 -5.58
CA ASP A 87 14.83 11.08 -5.97
C ASP A 87 16.22 10.45 -6.04
N ASN A 88 16.47 9.40 -5.26
CA ASN A 88 17.76 8.70 -5.24
C ASN A 88 17.82 7.57 -6.26
N THR A 89 16.72 6.92 -6.56
CA THR A 89 16.69 5.71 -7.40
C THR A 89 16.18 5.96 -8.81
N GLY A 90 15.32 6.96 -8.99
CA GLY A 90 14.55 7.11 -10.22
C GLY A 90 13.56 5.94 -10.39
N SER A 91 12.83 5.95 -11.50
CA SER A 91 11.83 4.91 -11.78
C SER A 91 12.45 3.58 -12.22
N TYR A 92 13.58 3.62 -12.93
CA TYR A 92 14.23 2.39 -13.43
C TYR A 92 15.19 1.75 -12.43
N GLY A 93 15.73 2.53 -11.50
CA GLY A 93 16.71 2.04 -10.53
C GLY A 93 16.12 1.51 -9.24
N MET A 94 14.81 1.68 -9.02
CA MET A 94 14.16 1.29 -7.78
C MET A 94 14.01 -0.23 -7.68
N ILE A 95 14.41 -0.79 -6.54
CA ILE A 95 14.19 -2.20 -6.21
C ILE A 95 13.42 -2.30 -4.89
N ALA A 96 12.93 -3.50 -4.57
CA ALA A 96 12.06 -3.69 -3.40
C ALA A 96 12.71 -3.26 -2.08
N SER A 97 14.01 -3.51 -1.90
CA SER A 97 14.73 -3.10 -0.68
C SER A 97 14.80 -1.58 -0.52
N ASP A 98 14.79 -0.81 -1.60
CA ASP A 98 14.75 0.65 -1.52
C ASP A 98 13.45 1.13 -0.88
N ILE A 99 12.35 0.46 -1.17
CA ILE A 99 11.04 0.77 -0.56
C ILE A 99 11.10 0.50 0.95
N ILE A 100 11.72 -0.61 1.36
CA ILE A 100 11.93 -0.92 2.78
C ILE A 100 12.73 0.19 3.46
N ASP A 101 13.83 0.62 2.83
CA ASP A 101 14.66 1.71 3.36
C ASP A 101 13.88 3.03 3.45
N GLY A 102 12.93 3.23 2.55
CA GLY A 102 12.04 4.38 2.57
C GLY A 102 11.10 4.43 3.78
N LEU A 103 10.82 3.30 4.42
CA LEU A 103 9.94 3.25 5.59
C LEU A 103 10.49 4.08 6.76
N ASP A 104 11.78 4.03 7.00
CA ASP A 104 12.38 4.86 8.06
C ASP A 104 12.12 6.34 7.83
N LYS A 105 12.19 6.78 6.59
CA LYS A 105 11.92 8.18 6.21
C LYS A 105 10.45 8.54 6.44
N VAL A 106 9.54 7.60 6.18
CA VAL A 106 8.10 7.80 6.44
C VAL A 106 7.86 7.99 7.93
N TRP A 107 8.42 7.10 8.76
CA TRP A 107 8.24 7.18 10.22
C TRP A 107 8.82 8.45 10.80
N ILE A 108 10.02 8.85 10.38
CA ILE A 108 10.64 10.11 10.81
C ILE A 108 9.74 11.30 10.46
N LYS A 109 9.16 11.30 9.25
CA LYS A 109 8.27 12.37 8.82
C LYS A 109 6.98 12.41 9.65
N VAL A 110 6.40 11.25 9.94
CA VAL A 110 5.20 11.14 10.79
C VAL A 110 5.49 11.66 12.20
N GLU A 111 6.59 11.25 12.80
CA GLU A 111 6.98 11.69 14.13
C GLU A 111 7.17 13.20 14.20
N LYS A 112 7.86 13.80 13.22
CA LYS A 112 8.11 15.24 13.17
C LYS A 112 6.84 16.06 12.98
N ASN A 113 5.88 15.56 12.21
CA ASN A 113 4.65 16.27 11.90
C ASN A 113 3.52 15.96 12.87
N GLY A 114 3.63 14.87 13.62
CA GLY A 114 2.61 14.43 14.59
C GLY A 114 2.69 15.13 15.95
N ASN A 115 3.73 15.90 16.17
CA ASN A 115 3.94 16.62 17.44
C ASN A 115 3.59 18.10 17.28
#